data_92fcf0db7ef4213840d1be4b19436527
#
_entry.id   92fcf0db7ef4213840d1be4b19436527
#
_cell.length_a   1.000
_cell.length_b   1.000
_cell.length_c   1.000
_cell.angle_alpha   90.00
_cell.angle_beta   90.00
_cell.angle_gamma   90.00
#
_symmetry.space_group_name_H-M   'P 1'
#
loop_
_entity.id
_entity.type
_entity.pdbx_description
1 polymer ?
#
loop_
_entity_poly.entity_id
_entity_poly.type
_entity_poly.pdbx_seq_one_letter_code
_entity_poly.pdbx_strand_id
1 'polypeptide(L)'
;MKSTLALLAIAYVAATSFADGLVVDFAKEKGKIRRLNGICNTARINNSMHAKSDQLPIFKDLEIPCSRYHDAALNNPGYALVDISRIFPLFHLDADDPRNYIFKPTDDYVLRTLATGSEVEFKLGESIEHSKNRYRVVAPTDMKKLADICIHIVRHYNAGWANGYKLNIRRWSVWEEPNLEQILYCPDGKNLETYCRMYEAIVRPIKAEFPETLVGGPEDTGDMNFRRAFVQYCRDRSVPLDFVMFDNYSRDPEVLRNCIFETRKMLDEVGFPKARVGVAEWHYGPTGWQDLNNNPAKAKATTADLQGIDSGVYSASVLARMQDSPADDLFFYVPSGKTWGFFDGSQLNPNGLAFKAFKMMAAKGEATRVDVPSFPERGRYLLASKHGGKGWVMLCNFKRSDDAVLRLKGATPVSVLRLDDVCRLEEVRDDWRWDAAPGTLLLKAPLASTSAMWLVECNLD
;
A
#
# COMPACT_ATOMS: atom_id res chain seq x y z
N MET A 1 -45.12 19.16 20.63
CA MET A 1 -44.34 20.42 20.71
C MET A 1 -42.92 20.23 21.30
N LYS A 2 -42.57 19.10 21.97
CA LYS A 2 -41.19 18.93 22.54
C LYS A 2 -40.19 18.25 21.59
N SER A 3 -40.62 17.62 20.48
CA SER A 3 -39.76 16.97 19.53
C SER A 3 -39.16 17.88 18.42
N THR A 4 -39.82 19.01 18.14
CA THR A 4 -39.41 19.95 17.10
C THR A 4 -38.27 20.89 17.58
N LEU A 5 -38.24 21.16 18.89
CA LEU A 5 -37.14 21.99 19.49
C LEU A 5 -35.81 21.23 19.61
N ALA A 6 -35.85 19.88 19.79
CA ALA A 6 -34.64 19.08 19.87
C ALA A 6 -33.95 18.90 18.48
N LEU A 7 -34.72 18.83 17.40
CA LEU A 7 -34.21 18.75 16.02
C LEU A 7 -33.58 20.08 15.56
N LEU A 8 -34.15 21.22 15.98
CA LEU A 8 -33.59 22.54 15.70
C LEU A 8 -32.29 22.82 16.48
N ALA A 9 -32.16 22.31 17.70
CA ALA A 9 -30.94 22.44 18.50
C ALA A 9 -29.78 21.59 17.93
N ILE A 10 -30.05 20.38 17.41
CA ILE A 10 -29.04 19.52 16.79
C ILE A 10 -28.57 20.09 15.44
N ALA A 11 -29.46 20.67 14.65
CA ALA A 11 -29.12 21.35 13.40
C ALA A 11 -28.31 22.63 13.64
N TYR A 12 -28.58 23.36 14.71
CA TYR A 12 -27.85 24.59 15.07
C TYR A 12 -26.42 24.26 15.60
N VAL A 13 -26.26 23.20 16.40
CA VAL A 13 -24.92 22.77 16.87
C VAL A 13 -24.07 22.25 15.72
N ALA A 14 -24.64 21.56 14.73
CA ALA A 14 -23.90 21.12 13.54
C ALA A 14 -23.49 22.30 12.64
N ALA A 15 -24.33 23.34 12.51
CA ALA A 15 -24.03 24.53 11.71
C ALA A 15 -22.97 25.46 12.33
N THR A 16 -22.88 25.51 13.66
CA THR A 16 -21.89 26.36 14.37
C THR A 16 -20.46 25.79 14.33
N SER A 17 -20.28 24.47 14.15
CA SER A 17 -18.95 23.86 14.04
C SER A 17 -18.24 24.16 12.72
N PHE A 18 -18.95 24.52 11.65
CA PHE A 18 -18.40 24.82 10.33
C PHE A 18 -17.95 26.28 10.14
N ALA A 19 -18.44 27.19 10.97
CA ALA A 19 -18.05 28.61 10.90
C ALA A 19 -16.62 28.86 11.44
N ASP A 20 -16.06 27.96 12.26
CA ASP A 20 -14.79 28.16 12.96
C ASP A 20 -13.54 27.56 12.23
N GLY A 21 -13.72 26.86 11.11
CA GLY A 21 -12.64 26.19 10.35
C GLY A 21 -12.05 24.96 11.07
N LEU A 22 -11.26 24.17 10.34
CA LEU A 22 -10.55 23.01 10.89
C LEU A 22 -9.33 23.46 11.69
N VAL A 23 -9.29 23.14 12.98
CA VAL A 23 -8.19 23.58 13.86
C VAL A 23 -7.00 22.63 13.73
N VAL A 24 -5.83 23.22 13.44
CA VAL A 24 -4.51 22.56 13.48
C VAL A 24 -3.68 23.26 14.55
N ASP A 25 -3.53 22.62 15.71
CA ASP A 25 -2.78 23.14 16.85
C ASP A 25 -1.43 22.39 16.93
N PHE A 26 -0.35 23.05 16.50
CA PHE A 26 0.98 22.42 16.43
C PHE A 26 1.58 22.10 17.81
N ALA A 27 0.98 22.58 18.90
CA ALA A 27 1.35 22.17 20.26
C ALA A 27 0.79 20.78 20.62
N LYS A 28 -0.24 20.31 19.94
CA LYS A 28 -0.88 19.00 20.20
C LYS A 28 -0.25 17.90 19.38
N GLU A 29 0.51 17.02 20.01
CA GLU A 29 1.22 15.93 19.37
C GLU A 29 0.49 14.59 19.55
N LYS A 30 0.60 13.74 18.53
CA LYS A 30 0.03 12.38 18.51
C LYS A 30 1.05 11.33 18.03
N GLY A 31 2.25 11.37 18.61
CA GLY A 31 3.32 10.43 18.26
C GLY A 31 4.02 10.74 16.93
N LYS A 32 4.40 9.72 16.18
CA LYS A 32 5.10 9.85 14.90
C LYS A 32 4.18 9.60 13.71
N ILE A 33 4.53 10.18 12.56
CA ILE A 33 3.92 9.78 11.29
C ILE A 33 4.31 8.33 10.99
N ARG A 34 3.32 7.49 10.73
CA ARG A 34 3.52 6.08 10.36
C ARG A 34 3.82 5.99 8.87
N ARG A 35 4.87 5.27 8.52
CA ARG A 35 5.32 5.13 7.14
C ARG A 35 4.48 4.08 6.39
N LEU A 36 3.23 4.41 6.10
CA LEU A 36 2.25 3.55 5.42
C LEU A 36 2.32 3.64 3.89
N ASN A 37 3.37 4.24 3.35
CA ASN A 37 3.61 4.43 1.92
C ASN A 37 4.42 3.28 1.30
N GLY A 38 4.16 2.04 1.69
CA GLY A 38 4.70 0.85 1.03
C GLY A 38 4.15 0.68 -0.39
N ILE A 39 4.83 -0.12 -1.19
CA ILE A 39 4.47 -0.37 -2.59
C ILE A 39 4.60 -1.84 -2.97
N CYS A 40 3.84 -2.27 -3.96
CA CYS A 40 4.10 -3.53 -4.65
C CYS A 40 5.22 -3.35 -5.66
N ASN A 41 6.17 -4.29 -5.67
CA ASN A 41 7.34 -4.27 -6.56
C ASN A 41 8.29 -3.08 -6.33
N THR A 42 9.24 -2.87 -7.24
CA THR A 42 10.24 -1.82 -7.13
C THR A 42 10.50 -1.15 -8.48
N ALA A 43 11.49 -0.26 -8.53
CA ALA A 43 11.94 0.39 -9.75
C ALA A 43 12.35 -0.62 -10.82
N ARG A 44 11.88 -0.43 -12.06
CA ARG A 44 12.22 -1.31 -13.19
C ARG A 44 13.73 -1.40 -13.42
N ILE A 45 14.18 -2.55 -13.89
CA ILE A 45 15.55 -2.76 -14.34
C ILE A 45 15.74 -2.05 -15.70
N ASN A 46 16.83 -1.27 -15.86
CA ASN A 46 17.07 -0.40 -17.00
C ASN A 46 17.17 -1.11 -18.36
N ASN A 47 17.49 -2.39 -18.39
CA ASN A 47 17.59 -3.18 -19.61
C ASN A 47 16.24 -3.70 -20.11
N SER A 48 15.15 -3.27 -19.50
CA SER A 48 13.79 -3.61 -19.93
C SER A 48 13.43 -2.88 -21.22
N MET A 49 12.94 -3.60 -22.22
CA MET A 49 12.38 -3.02 -23.46
C MET A 49 11.23 -2.01 -23.18
N HIS A 50 10.66 -2.05 -22.00
CA HIS A 50 9.56 -1.19 -21.57
C HIS A 50 9.98 -0.02 -20.68
N ALA A 51 11.21 -0.01 -20.16
CA ALA A 51 11.72 1.08 -19.33
C ALA A 51 12.41 2.13 -20.23
N LYS A 52 11.73 3.24 -20.48
CA LYS A 52 12.28 4.38 -21.25
C LYS A 52 13.28 5.22 -20.45
N SER A 53 13.31 5.08 -19.12
CA SER A 53 14.20 5.81 -18.22
C SER A 53 14.52 4.99 -16.98
N ASP A 54 15.64 5.31 -16.31
CA ASP A 54 15.96 4.75 -15.01
C ASP A 54 15.04 5.32 -13.94
N GLN A 55 14.23 4.47 -13.34
CA GLN A 55 13.30 4.86 -12.26
C GLN A 55 13.97 4.85 -10.87
N LEU A 56 15.18 4.29 -10.73
CA LEU A 56 15.84 4.14 -9.45
C LEU A 56 16.03 5.46 -8.67
N PRO A 57 16.44 6.59 -9.31
CA PRO A 57 16.56 7.86 -8.61
C PRO A 57 15.25 8.36 -8.03
N ILE A 58 14.14 8.18 -8.76
CA ILE A 58 12.80 8.61 -8.31
C ILE A 58 12.34 7.77 -7.12
N PHE A 59 12.53 6.44 -7.17
CA PHE A 59 12.16 5.57 -6.05
C PHE A 59 13.01 5.84 -4.80
N LYS A 60 14.30 6.18 -4.97
CA LYS A 60 15.13 6.68 -3.85
C LYS A 60 14.59 7.96 -3.26
N ASP A 61 14.18 8.89 -4.13
CA ASP A 61 13.60 10.17 -3.68
C ASP A 61 12.27 9.98 -2.96
N LEU A 62 11.42 9.04 -3.35
CA LEU A 62 10.13 8.77 -2.69
C LEU A 62 10.26 8.16 -1.30
N GLU A 63 11.44 7.69 -0.90
CA GLU A 63 11.72 7.15 0.44
C GLU A 63 10.74 6.05 0.88
N ILE A 64 10.46 5.12 -0.03
CA ILE A 64 9.54 4.02 0.21
C ILE A 64 10.06 3.11 1.34
N PRO A 65 9.28 2.83 2.41
CA PRO A 65 9.77 2.05 3.54
C PRO A 65 9.93 0.56 3.23
N CYS A 66 9.02 0.00 2.45
CA CYS A 66 9.00 -1.43 2.14
C CYS A 66 8.40 -1.66 0.75
N SER A 67 8.99 -2.59 0.01
CA SER A 67 8.50 -3.10 -1.27
C SER A 67 8.08 -4.55 -1.11
N ARG A 68 6.78 -4.82 -1.28
CA ARG A 68 6.22 -6.17 -1.32
C ARG A 68 6.36 -6.72 -2.74
N TYR A 69 6.90 -7.92 -2.87
CA TYR A 69 6.97 -8.55 -4.18
C TYR A 69 5.63 -9.20 -4.54
N HIS A 70 5.15 -8.79 -5.68
CA HIS A 70 3.99 -9.34 -6.35
C HIS A 70 4.43 -10.07 -7.63
N ASP A 71 3.68 -9.95 -8.70
CA ASP A 71 4.05 -10.46 -10.03
C ASP A 71 5.11 -9.53 -10.68
N ALA A 72 6.36 -9.64 -10.27
CA ALA A 72 7.46 -8.84 -10.82
C ALA A 72 7.57 -8.91 -12.35
N ALA A 73 6.84 -9.84 -12.97
CA ALA A 73 6.65 -9.99 -14.39
C ALA A 73 6.14 -8.72 -15.09
N LEU A 74 5.23 -7.98 -14.48
CA LEU A 74 4.68 -6.76 -15.07
C LEU A 74 5.72 -5.66 -15.25
N ASN A 75 6.82 -5.73 -14.54
CA ASN A 75 7.78 -4.66 -14.41
C ASN A 75 9.11 -4.91 -15.09
N ASN A 76 9.43 -6.16 -15.43
CA ASN A 76 10.76 -6.53 -15.89
C ASN A 76 10.71 -7.53 -17.05
N PRO A 77 11.71 -7.51 -17.97
CA PRO A 77 11.74 -8.43 -19.12
C PRO A 77 11.95 -9.89 -18.71
N GLY A 78 12.43 -10.14 -17.49
CA GLY A 78 12.63 -11.49 -16.96
C GLY A 78 11.37 -12.25 -16.61
N TYR A 79 10.21 -11.63 -16.62
CA TYR A 79 8.90 -12.20 -16.33
C TYR A 79 8.86 -13.09 -15.08
N ALA A 80 8.04 -12.75 -14.08
CA ALA A 80 7.87 -13.53 -12.85
C ALA A 80 9.19 -13.79 -12.08
N LEU A 81 10.01 -12.75 -11.89
CA LEU A 81 11.38 -12.87 -11.35
C LEU A 81 11.46 -13.51 -9.95
N VAL A 82 10.38 -13.39 -9.15
CA VAL A 82 10.33 -13.88 -7.77
C VAL A 82 9.54 -15.17 -7.62
N ASP A 83 8.95 -15.68 -8.71
CA ASP A 83 8.16 -16.91 -8.70
C ASP A 83 9.04 -18.13 -8.38
N ILE A 84 8.52 -19.03 -7.55
CA ILE A 84 9.21 -20.27 -7.18
C ILE A 84 9.59 -21.06 -8.43
N SER A 85 8.68 -21.18 -9.41
CA SER A 85 8.93 -21.87 -10.68
C SER A 85 9.98 -21.22 -11.57
N ARG A 86 10.40 -19.98 -11.28
CA ARG A 86 11.52 -19.31 -11.97
C ARG A 86 12.83 -19.49 -11.23
N ILE A 87 12.76 -19.53 -9.91
CA ILE A 87 13.93 -19.77 -9.06
C ILE A 87 14.30 -21.25 -9.09
N PHE A 88 13.31 -22.17 -9.04
CA PHE A 88 13.47 -23.62 -9.11
C PHE A 88 12.61 -24.21 -10.23
N PRO A 89 13.07 -24.18 -11.48
CA PRO A 89 12.21 -24.40 -12.64
C PRO A 89 11.80 -25.85 -12.89
N LEU A 90 12.52 -26.82 -12.34
CA LEU A 90 12.30 -28.26 -12.61
C LEU A 90 11.95 -28.97 -11.29
N PHE A 91 10.69 -28.91 -10.91
CA PHE A 91 10.19 -29.37 -9.61
C PHE A 91 10.57 -30.82 -9.26
N HIS A 92 10.84 -31.70 -10.26
CA HIS A 92 11.24 -33.09 -10.01
C HIS A 92 12.69 -33.26 -9.55
N LEU A 93 13.55 -32.25 -9.73
CA LEU A 93 14.97 -32.32 -9.35
C LEU A 93 15.14 -32.21 -7.82
N ASP A 94 16.33 -32.55 -7.33
CA ASP A 94 16.70 -32.49 -5.94
C ASP A 94 16.70 -31.02 -5.41
N ALA A 95 15.93 -30.75 -4.38
CA ALA A 95 15.84 -29.42 -3.79
C ALA A 95 17.10 -29.04 -2.98
N ASP A 96 17.90 -30.01 -2.50
CA ASP A 96 19.13 -29.76 -1.75
C ASP A 96 20.32 -29.43 -2.66
N ASP A 97 20.20 -29.68 -3.98
CA ASP A 97 21.26 -29.35 -4.94
C ASP A 97 21.16 -27.88 -5.41
N PRO A 98 22.12 -26.99 -5.03
CA PRO A 98 22.08 -25.58 -5.40
C PRO A 98 22.16 -25.34 -6.93
N ARG A 99 22.63 -26.31 -7.73
CA ARG A 99 22.70 -26.20 -9.19
C ARG A 99 21.34 -26.21 -9.86
N ASN A 100 20.29 -26.61 -9.13
CA ASN A 100 18.91 -26.65 -9.61
C ASN A 100 18.18 -25.32 -9.45
N TYR A 101 18.84 -24.30 -8.88
CA TYR A 101 18.28 -22.96 -8.64
C TYR A 101 18.86 -21.93 -9.60
N ILE A 102 18.01 -20.99 -10.04
CA ILE A 102 18.37 -19.85 -10.89
C ILE A 102 18.11 -18.57 -10.12
N PHE A 103 19.03 -18.19 -9.23
CA PHE A 103 18.85 -17.03 -8.37
C PHE A 103 19.17 -15.69 -9.05
N LYS A 104 20.12 -15.66 -9.99
CA LYS A 104 20.68 -14.39 -10.52
C LYS A 104 19.66 -13.32 -10.94
N PRO A 105 18.56 -13.61 -11.68
CA PRO A 105 17.57 -12.58 -12.02
C PRO A 105 16.84 -12.04 -10.78
N THR A 106 16.54 -12.90 -9.81
CA THR A 106 15.90 -12.53 -8.55
C THR A 106 16.85 -11.74 -7.67
N ASP A 107 18.12 -12.10 -7.61
CA ASP A 107 19.18 -11.38 -6.90
C ASP A 107 19.28 -9.94 -7.39
N ASP A 108 19.34 -9.74 -8.70
CA ASP A 108 19.40 -8.40 -9.28
C ASP A 108 18.19 -7.55 -8.89
N TYR A 109 17.02 -8.18 -8.80
CA TYR A 109 15.80 -7.52 -8.40
C TYR A 109 15.78 -7.16 -6.91
N VAL A 110 16.20 -8.09 -6.03
CA VAL A 110 16.34 -7.87 -4.59
C VAL A 110 17.34 -6.76 -4.29
N LEU A 111 18.54 -6.82 -4.89
CA LEU A 111 19.59 -5.81 -4.69
C LEU A 111 19.14 -4.43 -5.20
N ARG A 112 18.40 -4.39 -6.32
CA ARG A 112 17.84 -3.14 -6.82
C ARG A 112 16.81 -2.55 -5.87
N THR A 113 15.95 -3.38 -5.24
CA THR A 113 15.01 -2.93 -4.22
C THR A 113 15.74 -2.31 -3.04
N LEU A 114 16.73 -3.03 -2.49
CA LEU A 114 17.54 -2.51 -1.38
C LEU A 114 18.28 -1.22 -1.75
N ALA A 115 18.71 -1.08 -3.00
CA ALA A 115 19.35 0.14 -3.50
C ALA A 115 18.41 1.35 -3.53
N THR A 116 17.09 1.19 -3.46
CA THR A 116 16.15 2.31 -3.25
C THR A 116 16.09 2.78 -1.80
N GLY A 117 16.59 1.99 -0.85
CA GLY A 117 16.44 2.20 0.59
C GLY A 117 15.20 1.52 1.19
N SER A 118 14.45 0.75 0.39
CA SER A 118 13.29 -0.01 0.85
C SER A 118 13.71 -1.32 1.49
N GLU A 119 12.98 -1.75 2.53
CA GLU A 119 12.97 -3.16 2.96
C GLU A 119 12.26 -4.02 1.91
N VAL A 120 12.50 -5.32 1.98
CA VAL A 120 11.83 -6.31 1.11
C VAL A 120 10.81 -7.10 1.92
N GLU A 121 9.60 -7.23 1.39
CA GLU A 121 8.69 -8.31 1.73
C GLU A 121 8.66 -9.29 0.56
N PHE A 122 9.17 -10.49 0.81
CA PHE A 122 9.36 -11.51 -0.23
C PHE A 122 8.17 -12.46 -0.24
N LYS A 123 7.51 -12.57 -1.41
CA LYS A 123 6.44 -13.55 -1.64
C LYS A 123 7.03 -14.90 -2.04
N LEU A 124 6.73 -15.95 -1.31
CA LEU A 124 7.00 -17.34 -1.67
C LEU A 124 5.78 -17.93 -2.39
N GLY A 125 5.72 -17.77 -3.70
CA GLY A 125 4.55 -18.15 -4.48
C GLY A 125 4.76 -18.05 -5.98
N GLU A 126 3.65 -17.96 -6.72
CA GLU A 126 3.60 -17.81 -8.17
C GLU A 126 2.83 -16.55 -8.53
N SER A 127 3.16 -15.95 -9.67
CA SER A 127 2.38 -14.86 -10.26
C SER A 127 1.14 -15.37 -10.96
N ILE A 128 0.13 -14.50 -11.11
CA ILE A 128 -1.12 -14.80 -11.83
C ILE A 128 -0.88 -15.43 -13.21
N GLU A 129 -1.65 -16.45 -13.55
CA GLU A 129 -1.62 -17.14 -14.83
C GLU A 129 -2.93 -16.90 -15.60
N HIS A 130 -2.83 -16.08 -16.65
CA HIS A 130 -4.00 -15.71 -17.47
C HIS A 130 -4.34 -16.74 -18.56
N SER A 131 -3.47 -17.75 -18.80
CA SER A 131 -3.74 -18.80 -19.78
C SER A 131 -4.99 -19.60 -19.41
N LYS A 132 -5.75 -20.07 -20.43
CA LYS A 132 -6.95 -20.89 -20.20
C LYS A 132 -6.60 -22.17 -19.46
N ASN A 133 -5.50 -22.82 -19.83
CA ASN A 133 -4.97 -23.99 -19.15
C ASN A 133 -3.97 -23.51 -18.09
N ARG A 134 -4.11 -23.99 -16.87
CA ARG A 134 -3.21 -23.65 -15.75
C ARG A 134 -2.05 -24.65 -15.70
N TYR A 135 -0.83 -24.13 -15.56
CA TYR A 135 0.38 -24.94 -15.47
C TYR A 135 1.23 -24.59 -14.26
N ARG A 136 1.60 -23.30 -14.10
CA ARG A 136 2.47 -22.85 -13.01
C ARG A 136 1.76 -22.76 -11.67
N VAL A 137 0.51 -22.34 -11.72
CA VAL A 137 -0.32 -22.08 -10.51
C VAL A 137 -1.10 -23.32 -10.05
N VAL A 138 -0.84 -24.49 -10.65
CA VAL A 138 -1.40 -25.76 -10.17
C VAL A 138 -0.80 -26.07 -8.81
N ALA A 139 -1.67 -26.33 -7.83
CA ALA A 139 -1.24 -26.63 -6.46
C ALA A 139 -0.26 -27.82 -6.43
N PRO A 140 0.93 -27.67 -5.81
CA PRO A 140 1.89 -28.77 -5.71
C PRO A 140 1.33 -29.95 -4.92
N THR A 141 1.58 -31.17 -5.39
CA THR A 141 1.18 -32.40 -4.69
C THR A 141 2.17 -32.79 -3.59
N ASP A 142 3.45 -32.44 -3.74
CA ASP A 142 4.51 -32.68 -2.76
C ASP A 142 4.77 -31.39 -1.95
N MET A 143 4.01 -31.23 -0.86
CA MET A 143 4.11 -30.08 0.04
C MET A 143 5.45 -30.03 0.79
N LYS A 144 6.07 -31.19 1.07
CA LYS A 144 7.39 -31.21 1.72
C LYS A 144 8.44 -30.65 0.78
N LYS A 145 8.47 -31.08 -0.46
CA LYS A 145 9.42 -30.58 -1.46
C LYS A 145 9.24 -29.08 -1.71
N LEU A 146 8.00 -28.61 -1.78
CA LEU A 146 7.73 -27.16 -1.87
C LEU A 146 8.33 -26.42 -0.67
N ALA A 147 8.15 -26.94 0.53
CA ALA A 147 8.72 -26.35 1.74
C ALA A 147 10.26 -26.36 1.72
N ASP A 148 10.88 -27.46 1.27
CA ASP A 148 12.34 -27.55 1.10
C ASP A 148 12.86 -26.50 0.11
N ILE A 149 12.18 -26.29 -1.01
CA ILE A 149 12.53 -25.23 -1.97
C ILE A 149 12.39 -23.85 -1.32
N CYS A 150 11.28 -23.58 -0.64
CA CYS A 150 11.03 -22.28 0.01
C CYS A 150 12.07 -21.96 1.08
N ILE A 151 12.43 -22.93 1.95
CA ILE A 151 13.45 -22.69 2.98
C ILE A 151 14.83 -22.43 2.35
N HIS A 152 15.17 -23.07 1.22
CA HIS A 152 16.41 -22.78 0.51
C HIS A 152 16.43 -21.37 -0.10
N ILE A 153 15.29 -20.85 -0.56
CA ILE A 153 15.19 -19.45 -0.99
C ILE A 153 15.45 -18.50 0.21
N VAL A 154 14.87 -18.80 1.37
CA VAL A 154 15.14 -18.01 2.59
C VAL A 154 16.61 -18.10 3.00
N ARG A 155 17.21 -19.30 2.99
CA ARG A 155 18.64 -19.52 3.28
C ARG A 155 19.55 -18.78 2.31
N HIS A 156 19.19 -18.71 1.03
CA HIS A 156 19.95 -17.99 0.02
C HIS A 156 20.09 -16.51 0.40
N TYR A 157 18.99 -15.85 0.78
CA TYR A 157 19.01 -14.41 1.11
C TYR A 157 19.45 -14.11 2.55
N ASN A 158 19.26 -15.04 3.50
CA ASN A 158 19.52 -14.75 4.91
C ASN A 158 20.71 -15.52 5.50
N ALA A 159 21.13 -16.65 4.90
CA ALA A 159 22.23 -17.48 5.42
C ALA A 159 23.40 -17.67 4.43
N GLY A 160 23.27 -17.18 3.20
CA GLY A 160 24.33 -17.29 2.17
C GLY A 160 24.38 -18.62 1.44
N TRP A 161 23.32 -19.45 1.52
CA TRP A 161 23.25 -20.70 0.79
C TRP A 161 23.32 -20.49 -0.73
N ALA A 162 23.94 -21.44 -1.45
CA ALA A 162 24.12 -21.38 -2.90
C ALA A 162 24.82 -20.09 -3.40
N ASN A 163 25.89 -19.67 -2.71
CA ASN A 163 26.59 -18.40 -2.96
C ASN A 163 25.69 -17.16 -2.82
N GLY A 164 24.69 -17.24 -1.97
CA GLY A 164 23.73 -16.17 -1.70
C GLY A 164 24.24 -15.11 -0.74
N TYR A 165 23.31 -14.51 -0.01
CA TYR A 165 23.51 -13.30 0.77
C TYR A 165 23.18 -13.49 2.25
N LYS A 166 23.49 -12.46 3.06
CA LYS A 166 23.08 -12.32 4.47
C LYS A 166 22.36 -10.98 4.64
N LEU A 167 21.23 -10.81 3.93
CA LEU A 167 20.50 -9.55 3.85
C LEU A 167 19.54 -9.34 5.03
N ASN A 168 19.28 -10.38 5.81
CA ASN A 168 18.30 -10.34 6.90
C ASN A 168 16.91 -9.87 6.43
N ILE A 169 16.42 -10.41 5.30
CA ILE A 169 15.04 -10.16 4.87
C ILE A 169 14.11 -10.71 5.93
N ARG A 170 13.34 -9.82 6.56
CA ARG A 170 12.53 -10.17 7.72
C ARG A 170 11.12 -10.61 7.40
N ARG A 171 10.57 -10.23 6.23
CA ARG A 171 9.16 -10.42 5.88
C ARG A 171 9.03 -11.41 4.73
N TRP A 172 8.28 -12.50 4.99
CA TRP A 172 8.05 -13.58 4.04
C TRP A 172 6.57 -13.91 4.01
N SER A 173 5.91 -13.59 2.90
CA SER A 173 4.54 -13.99 2.66
C SER A 173 4.47 -15.30 1.88
N VAL A 174 3.41 -16.07 2.11
CA VAL A 174 3.18 -17.33 1.40
C VAL A 174 2.04 -17.13 0.44
N TRP A 175 2.37 -17.20 -0.84
CA TRP A 175 1.46 -17.03 -1.96
C TRP A 175 0.86 -15.62 -2.02
N GLU A 176 -0.10 -15.42 -2.93
CA GLU A 176 -1.00 -14.26 -3.02
C GLU A 176 -2.32 -14.74 -3.58
N GLU A 177 -3.40 -14.05 -3.30
CA GLU A 177 -4.77 -14.29 -3.80
C GLU A 177 -5.13 -15.79 -3.97
N PRO A 178 -4.86 -16.67 -2.96
CA PRO A 178 -5.04 -18.12 -3.11
C PRO A 178 -6.51 -18.53 -3.28
N ASN A 179 -7.44 -17.61 -3.12
CA ASN A 179 -8.86 -17.77 -3.41
C ASN A 179 -9.21 -17.60 -4.89
N LEU A 180 -8.23 -17.22 -5.76
CA LEU A 180 -8.38 -17.16 -7.20
C LEU A 180 -7.76 -18.37 -7.90
N GLU A 181 -8.50 -18.99 -8.83
CA GLU A 181 -7.99 -20.12 -9.65
C GLU A 181 -6.84 -19.73 -10.58
N GLN A 182 -6.69 -18.43 -10.88
CA GLN A 182 -5.61 -17.91 -11.70
C GLN A 182 -4.27 -17.86 -10.96
N ILE A 183 -4.30 -18.02 -9.64
CA ILE A 183 -3.12 -17.89 -8.77
C ILE A 183 -2.88 -19.16 -7.96
N LEU A 184 -3.93 -19.85 -7.52
CA LEU A 184 -3.83 -21.19 -6.94
C LEU A 184 -4.91 -22.09 -7.55
N TYR A 185 -4.53 -22.95 -8.49
CA TYR A 185 -5.46 -23.85 -9.15
C TYR A 185 -5.51 -25.20 -8.45
N CYS A 186 -6.65 -25.53 -7.86
CA CYS A 186 -6.96 -26.82 -7.27
C CYS A 186 -8.06 -27.50 -8.09
N PRO A 187 -7.78 -28.59 -8.84
CA PRO A 187 -8.79 -29.24 -9.67
C PRO A 187 -10.03 -29.74 -8.94
N ASP A 188 -9.92 -29.97 -7.64
CA ASP A 188 -11.02 -30.39 -6.76
C ASP A 188 -11.75 -29.22 -6.08
N GLY A 189 -11.39 -27.98 -6.40
CA GLY A 189 -11.99 -26.77 -5.85
C GLY A 189 -11.67 -26.48 -4.37
N LYS A 190 -10.67 -27.18 -3.78
CA LYS A 190 -10.33 -27.06 -2.36
C LYS A 190 -9.19 -26.06 -2.10
N ASN A 191 -9.29 -24.88 -2.67
CA ASN A 191 -8.25 -23.85 -2.55
C ASN A 191 -7.89 -23.52 -1.10
N LEU A 192 -8.88 -23.30 -0.24
CA LEU A 192 -8.65 -22.99 1.17
C LEU A 192 -7.88 -24.09 1.92
N GLU A 193 -8.34 -25.35 1.81
CA GLU A 193 -7.70 -26.48 2.49
C GLU A 193 -6.27 -26.68 1.98
N THR A 194 -6.08 -26.59 0.67
CA THR A 194 -4.77 -26.74 0.02
C THR A 194 -3.84 -25.61 0.43
N TYR A 195 -4.32 -24.37 0.44
CA TYR A 195 -3.56 -23.22 0.87
C TYR A 195 -3.13 -23.34 2.35
N CYS A 196 -4.03 -23.71 3.23
CA CYS A 196 -3.73 -23.90 4.66
C CYS A 196 -2.62 -24.93 4.87
N ARG A 197 -2.68 -26.08 4.19
CA ARG A 197 -1.62 -27.12 4.27
C ARG A 197 -0.29 -26.64 3.69
N MET A 198 -0.33 -25.92 2.58
CA MET A 198 0.84 -25.34 1.93
C MET A 198 1.51 -24.30 2.84
N TYR A 199 0.72 -23.39 3.40
CA TYR A 199 1.19 -22.38 4.36
C TYR A 199 1.89 -23.05 5.55
N GLU A 200 1.22 -24.01 6.21
CA GLU A 200 1.79 -24.74 7.35
C GLU A 200 3.11 -25.43 7.00
N ALA A 201 3.18 -26.09 5.86
CA ALA A 201 4.37 -26.80 5.40
C ALA A 201 5.56 -25.86 5.18
N ILE A 202 5.33 -24.66 4.65
CA ILE A 202 6.36 -23.66 4.35
C ILE A 202 6.80 -22.91 5.61
N VAL A 203 5.86 -22.45 6.46
CA VAL A 203 6.25 -21.54 7.53
C VAL A 203 6.87 -22.19 8.75
N ARG A 204 6.55 -23.47 9.04
CA ARG A 204 7.14 -24.18 10.18
C ARG A 204 8.67 -24.31 10.07
N PRO A 205 9.27 -24.79 8.98
CA PRO A 205 10.71 -24.84 8.85
C PRO A 205 11.34 -23.44 8.84
N ILE A 206 10.71 -22.44 8.22
CA ILE A 206 11.21 -21.07 8.23
C ILE A 206 11.30 -20.55 9.67
N LYS A 207 10.25 -20.66 10.46
CA LYS A 207 10.25 -20.18 11.84
C LYS A 207 11.15 -21.00 12.78
N ALA A 208 11.37 -22.28 12.49
CA ALA A 208 12.30 -23.09 13.24
C ALA A 208 13.76 -22.68 13.05
N GLU A 209 14.15 -22.30 11.82
CA GLU A 209 15.52 -21.91 11.49
C GLU A 209 15.75 -20.39 11.64
N PHE A 210 14.74 -19.58 11.31
CA PHE A 210 14.79 -18.11 11.34
C PHE A 210 13.66 -17.55 12.22
N PRO A 211 13.70 -17.72 13.56
CA PRO A 211 12.61 -17.36 14.47
C PRO A 211 12.25 -15.87 14.44
N GLU A 212 13.19 -15.00 14.09
CA GLU A 212 13.00 -13.54 14.03
C GLU A 212 12.32 -13.07 12.75
N THR A 213 12.15 -13.96 11.74
CA THR A 213 11.40 -13.58 10.52
C THR A 213 9.91 -13.48 10.82
N LEU A 214 9.24 -12.60 10.11
CA LEU A 214 7.79 -12.48 10.12
C LEU A 214 7.25 -13.29 8.93
N VAL A 215 6.29 -14.18 9.21
CA VAL A 215 5.61 -14.99 8.18
C VAL A 215 4.12 -14.71 8.19
N GLY A 216 3.50 -14.66 7.01
CA GLY A 216 2.07 -14.35 6.91
C GLY A 216 1.43 -14.68 5.57
N GLY A 217 0.18 -14.31 5.45
CA GLY A 217 -0.75 -14.49 4.35
C GLY A 217 -2.17 -14.19 4.84
N PRO A 218 -3.27 -14.58 4.13
CA PRO A 218 -3.27 -15.26 2.82
C PRO A 218 -3.17 -14.29 1.64
N GLU A 219 -3.21 -12.97 1.86
CA GLU A 219 -3.24 -11.95 0.81
C GLU A 219 -4.43 -12.17 -0.14
N ASP A 220 -5.61 -12.43 0.43
CA ASP A 220 -6.82 -12.74 -0.32
C ASP A 220 -7.43 -11.48 -0.99
N THR A 221 -8.26 -11.68 -2.01
CA THR A 221 -8.92 -10.61 -2.78
C THR A 221 -10.01 -9.83 -2.02
N GLY A 222 -9.89 -9.69 -0.70
CA GLY A 222 -10.91 -9.08 0.16
C GLY A 222 -11.97 -10.09 0.67
N ASP A 223 -11.74 -11.39 0.54
CA ASP A 223 -12.65 -12.43 1.04
C ASP A 223 -12.46 -12.68 2.54
N MET A 224 -13.26 -12.01 3.35
CA MET A 224 -13.24 -12.15 4.82
C MET A 224 -13.52 -13.58 5.30
N ASN A 225 -14.31 -14.36 4.57
CA ASN A 225 -14.62 -15.75 4.98
C ASN A 225 -13.40 -16.65 4.76
N PHE A 226 -12.72 -16.51 3.62
CA PHE A 226 -11.48 -17.22 3.34
C PHE A 226 -10.42 -16.87 4.39
N ARG A 227 -10.23 -15.58 4.66
CA ARG A 227 -9.28 -15.05 5.65
C ARG A 227 -9.54 -15.59 7.05
N ARG A 228 -10.80 -15.53 7.51
CA ARG A 228 -11.20 -16.06 8.83
C ARG A 228 -10.93 -17.55 8.96
N ALA A 229 -11.30 -18.33 7.96
CA ALA A 229 -11.09 -19.78 7.97
C ALA A 229 -9.61 -20.15 7.99
N PHE A 230 -8.77 -19.44 7.24
CA PHE A 230 -7.32 -19.59 7.28
C PHE A 230 -6.74 -19.27 8.66
N VAL A 231 -7.14 -18.14 9.28
CA VAL A 231 -6.67 -17.76 10.62
C VAL A 231 -7.12 -18.75 11.67
N GLN A 232 -8.35 -19.28 11.57
CA GLN A 232 -8.85 -20.35 12.45
C GLN A 232 -8.01 -21.62 12.31
N TYR A 233 -7.67 -22.02 11.08
CA TYR A 233 -6.79 -23.16 10.83
C TYR A 233 -5.43 -22.98 11.53
N CYS A 234 -4.83 -21.79 11.40
CA CYS A 234 -3.55 -21.49 12.06
C CYS A 234 -3.65 -21.61 13.58
N ARG A 235 -4.75 -21.09 14.18
CA ARG A 235 -4.97 -21.21 15.63
C ARG A 235 -5.11 -22.67 16.06
N ASP A 236 -5.98 -23.44 15.40
CA ASP A 236 -6.34 -24.80 15.82
C ASP A 236 -5.16 -25.76 15.72
N ARG A 237 -4.21 -25.48 14.83
CA ARG A 237 -3.01 -26.29 14.62
C ARG A 237 -1.72 -25.65 15.16
N SER A 238 -1.84 -24.51 15.84
CA SER A 238 -0.67 -23.73 16.33
C SER A 238 0.36 -23.48 15.22
N VAL A 239 -0.12 -23.06 14.04
CA VAL A 239 0.74 -22.66 12.92
C VAL A 239 1.19 -21.22 13.15
N PRO A 240 2.49 -20.90 13.01
CA PRO A 240 2.98 -19.52 13.12
C PRO A 240 2.26 -18.57 12.17
N LEU A 241 1.86 -17.41 12.68
CA LEU A 241 1.18 -16.35 11.90
C LEU A 241 1.54 -14.99 12.52
N ASP A 242 2.42 -14.25 11.89
CA ASP A 242 2.90 -12.96 12.39
C ASP A 242 2.15 -11.78 11.77
N PHE A 243 1.59 -11.94 10.57
CA PHE A 243 0.76 -10.93 9.91
C PHE A 243 -0.32 -11.56 9.02
N VAL A 244 -1.38 -10.78 8.81
CA VAL A 244 -2.45 -11.10 7.86
C VAL A 244 -2.63 -9.92 6.93
N MET A 245 -2.70 -10.20 5.63
CA MET A 245 -2.91 -9.19 4.59
C MET A 245 -4.06 -9.58 3.66
N PHE A 246 -4.57 -8.60 2.94
CA PHE A 246 -5.64 -8.72 1.95
C PHE A 246 -5.55 -7.61 0.92
N ASP A 247 -6.25 -7.74 -0.20
CA ASP A 247 -6.33 -6.74 -1.24
C ASP A 247 -7.60 -5.90 -1.14
N ASN A 248 -7.48 -4.62 -1.47
CA ASN A 248 -8.63 -3.72 -1.50
C ASN A 248 -8.50 -2.66 -2.60
N TYR A 249 -9.36 -2.77 -3.57
CA TYR A 249 -9.51 -1.80 -4.64
C TYR A 249 -10.87 -1.11 -4.48
N SER A 250 -10.86 0.12 -3.97
CA SER A 250 -12.08 0.85 -3.72
C SER A 250 -12.02 2.29 -4.23
N ARG A 251 -13.18 2.91 -4.36
CA ARG A 251 -13.31 4.32 -4.76
C ARG A 251 -13.68 5.22 -3.57
N ASP A 252 -13.55 4.69 -2.34
CA ASP A 252 -13.80 5.40 -1.09
C ASP A 252 -12.77 4.94 -0.05
N PRO A 253 -11.92 5.85 0.50
CA PRO A 253 -10.95 5.51 1.55
C PRO A 253 -11.58 4.89 2.81
N GLU A 254 -12.86 5.17 3.10
CA GLU A 254 -13.53 4.60 4.27
C GLU A 254 -13.85 3.11 4.11
N VAL A 255 -14.04 2.62 2.87
CA VAL A 255 -14.18 1.17 2.60
C VAL A 255 -12.90 0.44 3.01
N LEU A 256 -11.75 0.89 2.56
CA LEU A 256 -10.45 0.33 2.93
C LEU A 256 -10.24 0.34 4.45
N ARG A 257 -10.54 1.50 5.08
CA ARG A 257 -10.45 1.62 6.55
C ARG A 257 -11.31 0.57 7.26
N ASN A 258 -12.56 0.41 6.84
CA ASN A 258 -13.47 -0.53 7.49
C ASN A 258 -12.98 -1.99 7.36
N CYS A 259 -12.47 -2.40 6.18
CA CYS A 259 -11.87 -3.72 5.99
C CYS A 259 -10.69 -3.97 6.94
N ILE A 260 -9.84 -2.94 7.17
CA ILE A 260 -8.72 -3.02 8.12
C ILE A 260 -9.23 -3.25 9.56
N PHE A 261 -10.23 -2.47 10.00
CA PHE A 261 -10.81 -2.63 11.35
C PHE A 261 -11.50 -3.97 11.54
N GLU A 262 -12.24 -4.44 10.53
CA GLU A 262 -12.88 -5.76 10.54
C GLU A 262 -11.85 -6.90 10.61
N THR A 263 -10.72 -6.76 9.88
CA THR A 263 -9.62 -7.74 9.95
C THR A 263 -8.96 -7.74 11.33
N ARG A 264 -8.70 -6.57 11.93
CA ARG A 264 -8.16 -6.51 13.30
C ARG A 264 -9.09 -7.16 14.31
N LYS A 265 -10.38 -6.81 14.23
CA LYS A 265 -11.40 -7.41 15.09
C LYS A 265 -11.45 -8.93 14.94
N MET A 266 -11.42 -9.44 13.71
CA MET A 266 -11.40 -10.87 13.41
C MET A 266 -10.19 -11.56 14.03
N LEU A 267 -8.99 -10.97 13.92
CA LEU A 267 -7.77 -11.51 14.51
C LEU A 267 -7.83 -11.56 16.04
N ASP A 268 -8.40 -10.53 16.68
CA ASP A 268 -8.59 -10.48 18.12
C ASP A 268 -9.57 -11.58 18.58
N GLU A 269 -10.70 -11.74 17.88
CA GLU A 269 -11.70 -12.77 18.14
C GLU A 269 -11.15 -14.20 17.99
N VAL A 270 -10.32 -14.43 16.98
CA VAL A 270 -9.75 -15.76 16.71
C VAL A 270 -8.58 -16.09 17.63
N GLY A 271 -7.97 -15.10 18.28
CA GLY A 271 -6.89 -15.31 19.23
C GLY A 271 -5.48 -14.95 18.74
N PHE A 272 -5.38 -14.07 17.73
CA PHE A 272 -4.13 -13.50 17.21
C PHE A 272 -4.01 -11.98 17.47
N PRO A 273 -4.10 -11.49 18.73
CA PRO A 273 -4.08 -10.05 19.01
C PRO A 273 -2.75 -9.38 18.67
N LYS A 274 -1.67 -10.14 18.52
CA LYS A 274 -0.33 -9.62 18.18
C LYS A 274 -0.01 -9.69 16.69
N ALA A 275 -0.81 -10.41 15.89
CA ALA A 275 -0.59 -10.48 14.46
C ALA A 275 -0.84 -9.10 13.84
N ARG A 276 0.05 -8.68 12.94
CA ARG A 276 -0.04 -7.42 12.21
C ARG A 276 -1.17 -7.48 11.18
N VAL A 277 -1.74 -6.33 10.88
CA VAL A 277 -2.74 -6.18 9.80
C VAL A 277 -2.11 -5.38 8.68
N GLY A 278 -2.07 -5.95 7.49
CA GLY A 278 -1.61 -5.26 6.30
C GLY A 278 -2.64 -5.28 5.18
N VAL A 279 -2.41 -4.41 4.19
CA VAL A 279 -3.12 -4.43 2.91
C VAL A 279 -2.07 -4.74 1.85
N ALA A 280 -2.16 -5.95 1.27
CA ALA A 280 -1.17 -6.46 0.34
C ALA A 280 -1.21 -5.71 -0.99
N GLU A 281 -2.41 -5.29 -1.40
CA GLU A 281 -2.61 -4.44 -2.57
C GLU A 281 -3.73 -3.45 -2.32
N TRP A 282 -3.46 -2.18 -2.60
CA TRP A 282 -4.51 -1.18 -2.63
C TRP A 282 -4.30 -0.19 -3.77
N HIS A 283 -5.41 0.25 -4.33
CA HIS A 283 -5.44 1.30 -5.33
C HIS A 283 -6.85 1.90 -5.43
N TYR A 284 -6.98 3.03 -6.13
CA TYR A 284 -8.27 3.52 -6.59
C TYR A 284 -8.92 2.48 -7.51
N GLY A 285 -10.10 1.99 -7.17
CA GLY A 285 -10.71 0.85 -7.85
C GLY A 285 -11.10 1.17 -9.30
N PRO A 286 -10.91 0.25 -10.25
CA PRO A 286 -11.40 0.42 -11.61
C PRO A 286 -12.93 0.36 -11.63
N THR A 287 -13.53 0.99 -12.64
CA THR A 287 -15.00 0.92 -12.85
C THR A 287 -15.46 -0.45 -13.35
N GLY A 288 -14.56 -1.25 -13.92
CA GLY A 288 -14.83 -2.62 -14.37
C GLY A 288 -13.54 -3.38 -14.66
N TRP A 289 -13.31 -4.47 -13.95
CA TRP A 289 -12.12 -5.33 -14.13
C TRP A 289 -12.06 -5.95 -15.53
N GLN A 290 -13.20 -6.40 -16.07
CA GLN A 290 -13.25 -7.04 -17.39
C GLN A 290 -12.92 -6.07 -18.52
N ASP A 291 -13.19 -4.78 -18.33
CA ASP A 291 -12.92 -3.75 -19.34
C ASP A 291 -11.43 -3.50 -19.56
N LEU A 292 -10.59 -3.75 -18.56
CA LEU A 292 -9.13 -3.63 -18.66
C LEU A 292 -8.52 -4.61 -19.67
N ASN A 293 -9.05 -5.82 -19.73
CA ASN A 293 -8.45 -6.92 -20.50
C ASN A 293 -9.13 -7.15 -21.84
N ASN A 294 -10.40 -6.78 -22.01
CA ASN A 294 -11.22 -7.21 -23.14
C ASN A 294 -11.63 -6.08 -24.11
N ASN A 295 -11.43 -4.81 -23.74
CA ASN A 295 -11.85 -3.67 -24.57
C ASN A 295 -10.79 -2.56 -24.58
N PRO A 296 -10.00 -2.39 -25.67
CA PRO A 296 -8.92 -1.40 -25.73
C PRO A 296 -9.35 0.05 -25.46
N ALA A 297 -10.55 0.46 -25.92
CA ALA A 297 -11.05 1.82 -25.72
C ALA A 297 -11.39 2.05 -24.24
N LYS A 298 -12.07 1.09 -23.60
CA LYS A 298 -12.38 1.13 -22.18
C LYS A 298 -11.11 1.01 -21.32
N ALA A 299 -10.15 0.17 -21.72
CA ALA A 299 -8.86 0.06 -21.04
C ALA A 299 -8.11 1.39 -21.02
N LYS A 300 -8.14 2.16 -22.11
CA LYS A 300 -7.54 3.50 -22.16
C LYS A 300 -8.25 4.48 -21.20
N ALA A 301 -9.57 4.49 -21.18
CA ALA A 301 -10.36 5.33 -20.27
C ALA A 301 -10.12 4.95 -18.80
N THR A 302 -10.10 3.65 -18.50
CA THR A 302 -9.79 3.15 -17.15
C THR A 302 -8.36 3.50 -16.73
N THR A 303 -7.38 3.41 -17.63
CA THR A 303 -6.00 3.84 -17.35
C THR A 303 -5.94 5.33 -17.01
N ALA A 304 -6.64 6.18 -17.78
CA ALA A 304 -6.70 7.61 -17.51
C ALA A 304 -7.36 7.93 -16.16
N ASP A 305 -8.40 7.21 -15.79
CA ASP A 305 -9.09 7.33 -14.48
C ASP A 305 -8.17 6.90 -13.32
N LEU A 306 -7.49 5.75 -13.44
CA LEU A 306 -6.58 5.22 -12.42
C LEU A 306 -5.31 6.08 -12.23
N GLN A 307 -4.93 6.87 -13.22
CA GLN A 307 -3.77 7.78 -13.19
C GLN A 307 -4.18 9.24 -13.02
N GLY A 308 -5.48 9.52 -12.99
CA GLY A 308 -6.05 10.86 -12.90
C GLY A 308 -6.02 11.46 -11.50
N ILE A 309 -6.55 12.68 -11.41
CA ILE A 309 -6.53 13.46 -10.17
C ILE A 309 -7.33 12.80 -9.03
N ASP A 310 -8.49 12.23 -9.33
CA ASP A 310 -9.29 11.54 -8.30
C ASP A 310 -8.51 10.39 -7.66
N SER A 311 -7.75 9.62 -8.47
CA SER A 311 -6.88 8.55 -7.97
C SER A 311 -5.72 9.07 -7.12
N GLY A 312 -5.09 10.18 -7.55
CA GLY A 312 -4.00 10.81 -6.79
C GLY A 312 -4.47 11.36 -5.44
N VAL A 313 -5.60 12.07 -5.42
CA VAL A 313 -6.18 12.61 -4.18
C VAL A 313 -6.74 11.48 -3.29
N TYR A 314 -7.29 10.40 -3.88
CA TYR A 314 -7.62 9.18 -3.14
C TYR A 314 -6.37 8.61 -2.44
N SER A 315 -5.25 8.50 -3.15
CA SER A 315 -4.00 7.99 -2.58
C SER A 315 -3.51 8.83 -1.40
N ALA A 316 -3.51 10.17 -1.53
CA ALA A 316 -3.19 11.08 -0.43
C ALA A 316 -4.17 10.92 0.75
N SER A 317 -5.47 10.79 0.45
CA SER A 317 -6.54 10.60 1.45
C SER A 317 -6.36 9.29 2.23
N VAL A 318 -6.02 8.19 1.55
CA VAL A 318 -5.69 6.89 2.19
C VAL A 318 -4.51 7.06 3.13
N LEU A 319 -3.40 7.65 2.68
CA LEU A 319 -2.19 7.83 3.51
C LEU A 319 -2.46 8.71 4.74
N ALA A 320 -3.32 9.73 4.63
CA ALA A 320 -3.75 10.54 5.77
C ALA A 320 -4.69 9.76 6.70
N ARG A 321 -5.71 9.12 6.15
CA ARG A 321 -6.77 8.45 6.90
C ARG A 321 -6.29 7.24 7.69
N MET A 322 -5.39 6.46 7.10
CA MET A 322 -4.89 5.23 7.72
C MET A 322 -3.91 5.48 8.85
N GLN A 323 -3.48 6.72 9.10
CA GLN A 323 -2.74 7.08 10.30
C GLN A 323 -3.51 6.76 11.60
N ASP A 324 -4.84 6.76 11.55
CA ASP A 324 -5.74 6.43 12.68
C ASP A 324 -6.35 5.01 12.57
N SER A 325 -5.74 4.12 11.79
CA SER A 325 -6.19 2.73 11.63
C SER A 325 -5.25 1.74 12.34
N PRO A 326 -5.67 0.51 12.60
CA PRO A 326 -4.79 -0.56 13.09
C PRO A 326 -3.93 -1.20 11.99
N ALA A 327 -3.87 -0.65 10.78
CA ALA A 327 -2.98 -1.16 9.74
C ALA A 327 -1.52 -0.99 10.13
N ASP A 328 -0.72 -2.01 9.96
CA ASP A 328 0.73 -1.98 10.14
C ASP A 328 1.46 -1.69 8.84
N ASP A 329 0.94 -2.19 7.72
CA ASP A 329 1.53 -2.08 6.40
C ASP A 329 0.44 -1.82 5.34
N LEU A 330 0.75 -0.99 4.34
CA LEU A 330 -0.08 -0.76 3.16
C LEU A 330 0.81 -0.78 1.93
N PHE A 331 0.45 -1.59 0.91
CA PHE A 331 1.23 -1.69 -0.32
C PHE A 331 0.40 -1.23 -1.52
N PHE A 332 0.80 -0.10 -2.11
CA PHE A 332 0.15 0.45 -3.29
C PHE A 332 0.44 -0.41 -4.52
N TYR A 333 -0.56 -0.84 -5.23
CA TYR A 333 -0.45 -1.61 -6.46
C TYR A 333 -0.54 -0.68 -7.69
N VAL A 334 0.43 -0.55 -8.51
CA VAL A 334 1.83 -0.94 -8.53
C VAL A 334 2.62 0.18 -9.23
N PRO A 335 3.57 0.84 -8.55
CA PRO A 335 4.18 2.10 -9.03
C PRO A 335 4.79 2.03 -10.42
N SER A 336 5.43 0.92 -10.77
CA SER A 336 6.09 0.74 -12.06
C SER A 336 5.21 0.17 -13.16
N GLY A 337 3.94 -0.12 -12.89
CA GLY A 337 2.95 -0.59 -13.87
C GLY A 337 2.57 0.47 -14.89
N LYS A 338 2.16 0.03 -16.09
CA LYS A 338 1.72 0.94 -17.16
C LYS A 338 0.37 1.59 -16.85
N THR A 339 -0.62 0.79 -16.43
CA THR A 339 -2.00 1.23 -16.15
C THR A 339 -2.14 1.75 -14.73
N TRP A 340 -1.51 1.10 -13.77
CA TRP A 340 -1.61 1.32 -12.35
C TRP A 340 -0.51 2.25 -11.78
N GLY A 341 0.48 2.63 -12.61
CA GLY A 341 1.75 3.18 -12.19
C GLY A 341 1.70 4.62 -11.69
N PHE A 342 2.88 5.04 -11.21
CA PHE A 342 3.15 6.40 -10.76
C PHE A 342 3.55 7.36 -11.88
N PHE A 343 3.66 6.87 -13.14
CA PHE A 343 4.31 7.63 -14.19
C PHE A 343 3.38 7.94 -15.35
N ASP A 344 3.44 9.19 -15.78
CA ASP A 344 3.04 9.66 -17.10
C ASP A 344 4.32 9.99 -17.88
N GLY A 345 4.71 9.11 -18.80
CA GLY A 345 6.02 9.18 -19.44
C GLY A 345 7.16 8.98 -18.44
N SER A 346 7.97 10.03 -18.22
CA SER A 346 9.07 10.06 -17.26
C SER A 346 8.76 10.84 -15.98
N GLN A 347 7.58 11.46 -15.89
CA GLN A 347 7.17 12.29 -14.76
C GLN A 347 6.23 11.52 -13.83
N LEU A 348 6.20 11.92 -12.57
CA LEU A 348 5.21 11.40 -11.62
C LEU A 348 3.81 11.88 -12.01
N ASN A 349 2.85 10.97 -12.10
CA ASN A 349 1.44 11.28 -12.22
C ASN A 349 0.84 11.67 -10.85
N PRO A 350 -0.47 12.00 -10.74
CA PRO A 350 -1.09 12.37 -9.48
C PRO A 350 -0.87 11.38 -8.33
N ASN A 351 -0.85 10.05 -8.57
CA ASN A 351 -0.55 9.07 -7.53
C ASN A 351 0.89 9.20 -7.02
N GLY A 352 1.86 9.28 -7.92
CA GLY A 352 3.27 9.48 -7.55
C GLY A 352 3.50 10.81 -6.85
N LEU A 353 2.78 11.87 -7.24
CA LEU A 353 2.83 13.19 -6.57
C LEU A 353 2.21 13.17 -5.17
N ALA A 354 1.16 12.37 -4.94
CA ALA A 354 0.60 12.13 -3.60
C ALA A 354 1.63 11.44 -2.68
N PHE A 355 2.36 10.45 -3.19
CA PHE A 355 3.46 9.81 -2.44
C PHE A 355 4.61 10.78 -2.17
N LYS A 356 4.95 11.65 -3.12
CA LYS A 356 5.94 12.72 -2.92
C LYS A 356 5.51 13.71 -1.83
N ALA A 357 4.25 14.13 -1.82
CA ALA A 357 3.71 14.98 -0.76
C ALA A 357 3.76 14.28 0.61
N PHE A 358 3.36 13.00 0.67
CA PHE A 358 3.43 12.23 1.92
C PHE A 358 4.86 12.07 2.43
N LYS A 359 5.85 11.85 1.56
CA LYS A 359 7.27 11.85 1.93
C LYS A 359 7.66 13.13 2.67
N MET A 360 7.24 14.31 2.15
CA MET A 360 7.53 15.60 2.78
C MET A 360 6.90 15.70 4.18
N MET A 361 5.71 15.12 4.37
CA MET A 361 5.05 15.03 5.67
C MET A 361 5.75 14.09 6.66
N ALA A 362 6.28 12.97 6.17
CA ALA A 362 6.75 11.87 7.00
C ALA A 362 8.22 12.00 7.43
N ALA A 363 9.07 12.70 6.66
CA ALA A 363 10.49 12.89 6.93
C ALA A 363 11.18 11.58 7.37
N LYS A 364 11.11 10.53 6.56
CA LYS A 364 11.62 9.17 6.87
C LYS A 364 11.06 8.55 8.16
N GLY A 365 9.90 9.02 8.63
CA GLY A 365 9.29 8.59 9.88
C GLY A 365 9.78 9.35 11.12
N GLU A 366 10.60 10.38 10.94
CA GLU A 366 11.09 11.23 12.04
C GLU A 366 10.09 12.32 12.42
N ALA A 367 9.18 12.69 11.48
CA ALA A 367 8.20 13.72 11.72
C ALA A 367 7.27 13.37 12.88
N THR A 368 7.08 14.33 13.76
CA THR A 368 6.06 14.26 14.82
C THR A 368 4.70 14.58 14.22
N ARG A 369 3.73 13.71 14.43
CA ARG A 369 2.35 13.91 14.02
C ARG A 369 1.67 14.91 14.95
N VAL A 370 0.93 15.84 14.37
CA VAL A 370 0.04 16.76 15.09
C VAL A 370 -1.33 16.08 15.23
N ASP A 371 -1.98 16.24 16.40
CA ASP A 371 -3.30 15.66 16.66
C ASP A 371 -4.39 16.48 15.96
N VAL A 372 -4.82 15.96 14.83
CA VAL A 372 -5.93 16.49 14.03
C VAL A 372 -6.87 15.35 13.64
N PRO A 373 -8.18 15.60 13.46
CA PRO A 373 -9.08 14.59 12.93
C PRO A 373 -8.69 14.25 11.48
N SER A 374 -8.30 13.01 11.20
CA SER A 374 -7.90 12.57 9.85
C SER A 374 -9.07 12.54 8.85
N PHE A 375 -10.31 12.54 9.33
CA PHE A 375 -11.54 12.59 8.55
C PHE A 375 -12.53 13.58 9.21
N PRO A 376 -12.30 14.90 9.08
CA PRO A 376 -13.14 15.89 9.73
C PRO A 376 -14.56 15.93 9.18
N GLU A 377 -14.74 15.61 7.90
CA GLU A 377 -16.04 15.53 7.22
C GLU A 377 -15.95 14.70 5.93
N ARG A 378 -17.10 14.28 5.39
CA ARG A 378 -17.15 13.44 4.20
C ARG A 378 -16.40 14.09 3.01
N GLY A 379 -15.49 13.29 2.43
CA GLY A 379 -14.65 13.71 1.30
C GLY A 379 -13.51 14.66 1.68
N ARG A 380 -13.31 14.94 2.97
CA ARG A 380 -12.19 15.78 3.43
C ARG A 380 -11.29 15.00 4.37
N TYR A 381 -9.99 14.96 4.05
CA TYR A 381 -8.99 14.23 4.83
C TYR A 381 -7.86 15.19 5.21
N LEU A 382 -7.38 15.05 6.44
CA LEU A 382 -6.41 15.96 7.02
C LEU A 382 -5.29 15.19 7.73
N LEU A 383 -4.05 15.60 7.47
CA LEU A 383 -2.87 15.16 8.20
C LEU A 383 -1.98 16.35 8.47
N ALA A 384 -1.46 16.44 9.70
CA ALA A 384 -0.50 17.48 10.05
C ALA A 384 0.71 16.87 10.76
N SER A 385 1.89 17.47 10.53
CA SER A 385 3.14 17.04 11.12
C SER A 385 4.10 18.20 11.36
N LYS A 386 5.15 17.95 12.14
CA LYS A 386 6.26 18.88 12.32
C LYS A 386 7.60 18.16 12.32
N HIS A 387 8.56 18.74 11.62
CA HIS A 387 9.96 18.30 11.61
C HIS A 387 10.88 19.41 11.10
N GLY A 388 12.14 19.38 11.50
CA GLY A 388 13.14 20.34 11.01
C GLY A 388 12.78 21.83 11.28
N GLY A 389 12.05 22.12 12.36
CA GLY A 389 11.59 23.48 12.68
C GLY A 389 10.42 23.97 11.84
N LYS A 390 9.84 23.13 11.02
CA LYS A 390 8.70 23.40 10.13
C LYS A 390 7.46 22.61 10.53
N GLY A 391 6.31 23.24 10.31
CA GLY A 391 4.99 22.60 10.34
C GLY A 391 4.52 22.27 8.92
N TRP A 392 3.80 21.17 8.79
CA TRP A 392 3.26 20.69 7.52
C TRP A 392 1.80 20.30 7.69
N VAL A 393 0.96 20.70 6.74
CA VAL A 393 -0.46 20.30 6.70
C VAL A 393 -0.81 19.80 5.31
N MET A 394 -1.27 18.55 5.20
CA MET A 394 -1.84 17.97 3.99
C MET A 394 -3.35 17.91 4.14
N LEU A 395 -4.06 18.65 3.30
CA LEU A 395 -5.51 18.63 3.22
C LEU A 395 -5.95 18.09 1.87
N CYS A 396 -6.84 17.10 1.88
CA CYS A 396 -7.41 16.49 0.69
C CYS A 396 -8.91 16.76 0.63
N ASN A 397 -9.38 17.34 -0.47
CA ASN A 397 -10.77 17.34 -0.89
C ASN A 397 -10.95 16.26 -1.95
N PHE A 398 -11.45 15.10 -1.56
CA PHE A 398 -11.69 13.97 -2.47
C PHE A 398 -13.15 14.00 -2.94
N LYS A 399 -13.36 14.19 -4.23
CA LYS A 399 -14.69 14.39 -4.86
C LYS A 399 -15.49 15.48 -4.16
N ARG A 400 -14.82 16.58 -3.93
CA ARG A 400 -15.34 17.73 -3.23
C ARG A 400 -14.73 19.02 -3.79
N SER A 401 -15.54 20.01 -4.10
CA SER A 401 -15.16 21.25 -4.81
C SER A 401 -15.41 22.53 -4.03
N ASP A 402 -15.55 22.47 -2.69
CA ASP A 402 -15.70 23.65 -1.85
C ASP A 402 -14.36 24.08 -1.23
N ASP A 403 -14.27 25.35 -0.89
CA ASP A 403 -13.13 25.94 -0.20
C ASP A 403 -12.90 25.28 1.15
N ALA A 404 -11.66 25.31 1.62
CA ALA A 404 -11.30 24.83 2.94
C ALA A 404 -10.76 25.97 3.82
N VAL A 405 -11.19 25.99 5.06
CA VAL A 405 -10.72 26.95 6.07
C VAL A 405 -9.99 26.17 7.16
N LEU A 406 -8.71 26.51 7.37
CA LEU A 406 -7.89 25.99 8.45
C LEU A 406 -7.63 27.09 9.47
N ARG A 407 -7.69 26.74 10.75
CA ARG A 407 -7.26 27.60 11.86
C ARG A 407 -5.94 27.06 12.41
N LEU A 408 -4.84 27.73 12.09
CA LEU A 408 -3.50 27.32 12.51
C LEU A 408 -3.17 28.00 13.86
N LYS A 409 -2.65 27.21 14.80
CA LYS A 409 -2.17 27.69 16.10
C LYS A 409 -0.72 27.29 16.29
N GLY A 410 0.13 28.25 16.63
CA GLY A 410 1.57 28.07 16.83
C GLY A 410 2.33 27.87 15.51
N ALA A 411 1.78 28.43 14.41
CA ALA A 411 2.47 28.37 13.11
C ALA A 411 1.89 29.39 12.12
N THR A 412 2.76 29.87 11.22
CA THR A 412 2.42 30.78 10.13
C THR A 412 2.71 30.12 8.78
N PRO A 413 1.74 30.04 7.83
CA PRO A 413 1.96 29.44 6.53
C PRO A 413 2.94 30.26 5.70
N VAL A 414 3.85 29.58 4.99
CA VAL A 414 4.87 30.20 4.13
C VAL A 414 4.75 29.81 2.67
N SER A 415 4.25 28.62 2.39
CA SER A 415 3.96 28.17 1.01
C SER A 415 2.81 27.17 0.99
N VAL A 416 2.14 27.15 -0.16
CA VAL A 416 1.06 26.19 -0.44
C VAL A 416 1.34 25.54 -1.79
N LEU A 417 1.59 24.23 -1.78
CA LEU A 417 1.63 23.43 -2.99
C LEU A 417 0.26 22.81 -3.24
N ARG A 418 -0.17 22.76 -4.50
CA ARG A 418 -1.45 22.16 -4.88
C ARG A 418 -1.29 21.05 -5.90
N LEU A 419 -2.11 20.03 -5.76
CA LEU A 419 -2.28 18.95 -6.71
C LEU A 419 -3.76 18.89 -7.13
N ASP A 420 -4.02 19.17 -8.40
CA ASP A 420 -5.33 19.09 -9.05
C ASP A 420 -5.17 18.83 -10.57
N ASP A 421 -6.22 18.99 -11.37
CA ASP A 421 -6.18 18.78 -12.82
C ASP A 421 -5.23 19.75 -13.56
N VAL A 422 -4.86 20.87 -12.94
CA VAL A 422 -4.02 21.91 -13.54
C VAL A 422 -2.65 21.96 -12.87
N CYS A 423 -2.61 21.89 -11.53
CA CYS A 423 -1.40 22.01 -10.73
C CYS A 423 -0.84 20.62 -10.36
N ARG A 424 0.45 20.43 -10.59
CA ARG A 424 1.14 19.15 -10.37
C ARG A 424 2.04 19.20 -9.12
N LEU A 425 1.44 19.45 -7.96
CA LEU A 425 2.14 19.69 -6.69
C LEU A 425 3.11 20.89 -6.81
N GLU A 426 2.62 21.97 -7.36
CA GLU A 426 3.34 23.22 -7.59
C GLU A 426 2.84 24.31 -6.65
N GLU A 427 3.68 25.32 -6.41
CA GLU A 427 3.34 26.45 -5.54
C GLU A 427 2.23 27.30 -6.19
N VAL A 428 1.17 27.53 -5.43
CA VAL A 428 0.08 28.46 -5.78
C VAL A 428 0.18 29.72 -4.93
N ARG A 429 -0.05 30.91 -5.53
CA ARG A 429 0.10 32.20 -4.84
C ARG A 429 -1.22 32.91 -4.60
N ASP A 430 -2.14 32.84 -5.56
CA ASP A 430 -3.40 33.60 -5.55
C ASP A 430 -4.61 32.80 -5.05
N ASP A 431 -4.40 31.49 -4.81
CA ASP A 431 -5.45 30.54 -4.46
C ASP A 431 -5.52 30.24 -2.95
N TRP A 432 -4.83 31.03 -2.14
CA TRP A 432 -4.93 30.96 -0.70
C TRP A 432 -4.81 32.36 -0.07
N ARG A 433 -5.37 32.50 1.12
CA ARG A 433 -5.29 33.75 1.89
C ARG A 433 -5.04 33.43 3.36
N TRP A 434 -4.08 34.12 3.94
CA TRP A 434 -3.79 34.09 5.38
C TRP A 434 -4.29 35.34 6.06
N ASP A 435 -5.04 35.16 7.15
CA ASP A 435 -5.44 36.21 8.07
C ASP A 435 -4.77 35.94 9.44
N ALA A 436 -3.74 36.70 9.74
CA ALA A 436 -2.91 36.50 10.93
C ALA A 436 -3.65 36.72 12.24
N ALA A 437 -4.61 37.67 12.26
CA ALA A 437 -5.28 38.05 13.51
C ALA A 437 -6.15 36.94 14.12
N PRO A 438 -6.97 36.15 13.32
CA PRO A 438 -7.59 34.94 13.83
C PRO A 438 -6.74 33.67 13.60
N GLY A 439 -5.59 33.75 12.88
CA GLY A 439 -4.80 32.58 12.49
C GLY A 439 -5.52 31.68 11.48
N THR A 440 -6.19 32.28 10.50
CA THR A 440 -7.05 31.56 9.54
C THR A 440 -6.44 31.53 8.17
N LEU A 441 -6.31 30.31 7.61
CA LEU A 441 -5.88 30.03 6.25
C LEU A 441 -7.09 29.57 5.42
N LEU A 442 -7.45 30.37 4.41
CA LEU A 442 -8.42 30.00 3.38
C LEU A 442 -7.67 29.36 2.21
N LEU A 443 -8.06 28.16 1.83
CA LEU A 443 -7.61 27.45 0.63
C LEU A 443 -8.77 27.41 -0.36
N LYS A 444 -8.62 28.05 -1.52
CA LYS A 444 -9.65 28.08 -2.55
C LYS A 444 -9.66 26.79 -3.36
N ALA A 445 -10.85 26.23 -3.54
CA ALA A 445 -11.05 25.08 -4.39
C ALA A 445 -10.81 25.44 -5.85
N PRO A 446 -10.14 24.57 -6.65
CA PRO A 446 -9.97 24.80 -8.07
C PRO A 446 -11.31 24.68 -8.80
N LEU A 447 -11.59 25.61 -9.71
CA LEU A 447 -12.87 25.68 -10.43
C LEU A 447 -13.09 24.48 -11.40
N ALA A 448 -12.01 23.89 -11.88
CA ALA A 448 -12.05 22.85 -12.94
C ALA A 448 -11.87 21.42 -12.41
N SER A 449 -11.61 21.23 -11.12
CA SER A 449 -11.26 19.93 -10.55
C SER A 449 -12.31 19.44 -9.56
N THR A 450 -12.64 18.15 -9.63
CA THR A 450 -13.54 17.49 -8.67
C THR A 450 -12.84 17.06 -7.39
N SER A 451 -11.51 17.02 -7.42
CA SER A 451 -10.67 16.65 -6.28
C SER A 451 -9.43 17.54 -6.24
N ALA A 452 -8.95 17.87 -5.05
CA ALA A 452 -7.71 18.62 -4.87
C ALA A 452 -7.01 18.22 -3.56
N MET A 453 -5.68 18.35 -3.56
CA MET A 453 -4.86 18.23 -2.36
C MET A 453 -4.00 19.49 -2.22
N TRP A 454 -3.93 20.03 -1.03
CA TRP A 454 -3.00 21.08 -0.64
C TRP A 454 -1.98 20.54 0.34
N LEU A 455 -0.72 20.91 0.12
CA LEU A 455 0.35 20.73 1.08
C LEU A 455 0.86 22.09 1.51
N VAL A 456 0.60 22.43 2.76
CA VAL A 456 0.95 23.72 3.36
C VAL A 456 2.21 23.55 4.19
N GLU A 457 3.24 24.35 3.89
CA GLU A 457 4.42 24.52 4.73
C GLU A 457 4.24 25.73 5.65
N CYS A 458 4.58 25.57 6.93
CA CYS A 458 4.48 26.61 7.94
C CYS A 458 5.81 26.81 8.67
N ASN A 459 6.12 28.04 9.06
CA ASN A 459 7.08 28.30 10.13
C ASN A 459 6.37 28.06 11.47
N LEU A 460 7.01 27.37 12.39
CA LEU A 460 6.53 27.23 13.78
C LEU A 460 6.91 28.48 14.57
N ASP A 461 5.99 28.96 15.41
CA ASP A 461 6.17 30.16 16.25
C ASP A 461 7.13 29.89 17.43
#